data_3117cfee0793b3b170d3a9c41073d1c2
#
_entry.id   3117cfee0793b3b170d3a9c41073d1c2
#
_cell.length_a   1.000
_cell.length_b   1.000
_cell.length_c   1.000
_cell.angle_alpha   90.00
_cell.angle_beta   90.00
_cell.angle_gamma   90.00
#
_symmetry.space_group_name_H-M   'P 1'
#
loop_
_entity.id
_entity.type
_entity.pdbx_description
1 polymer ?
#
loop_
_entity_poly.entity_id
_entity_poly.type
_entity_poly.pdbx_seq_one_letter_code
_entity_poly.pdbx_strand_id
1 'polypeptide(L)'
;MTDAVTDPMTDAVLAHALDHQPQLIEALKTLVACPSVGADPAMAQGMEDARQLIEARVDAMGFQNRQRLTPADGSGQPAIYAERMDAPGKPVMLVYAHYDVQPSDPEAKWTTPPFEATERDGRLYGRGISDDKGPMMIALDTLAAFVAVEGRLPINVKLLIEGEEETGSPSLPGILQTHRDLLAADAVLSGDGARWRPDLVALNVGSRGNAGFEIRVQTAAQDLHSGRYGGIVANPLHVLSTLIASLHDAQGHIAAPGFYDGVAEPTNAERDEIAAIPYDEDTAFAAIGAQPHGEAGYSTLERLWMRPTLDVNGMWGGYTGAGSKTVIANEAFAKLTMRLVPGQDPQRAKEAVIQHLGAQLPPEATLEITGDRGQAGAYAVPADHPLLGAAMAALEHTTGQVPLKVRIGASLPLTEIVSRVLGLDTVMFSFALSDENFHAPNEFFRLSSIPDGLAAWVEILRRIADMDPAAFAPYRHM
;
A
#
# COMPACT_ATOMS: atom_id res chain seq x y z
N MET A 1 24.20 33.15 4.05
CA MET A 1 24.23 32.72 5.44
C MET A 1 24.38 31.23 5.38
N THR A 2 25.48 30.70 5.86
CA THR A 2 25.77 29.27 5.83
C THR A 2 24.88 28.61 6.85
N ASP A 3 23.98 27.76 6.36
CA ASP A 3 23.15 26.89 7.19
C ASP A 3 24.08 26.05 8.07
N ALA A 4 23.92 26.20 9.37
CA ALA A 4 24.61 25.33 10.33
C ALA A 4 23.88 23.97 10.27
N VAL A 5 24.36 23.10 9.37
CA VAL A 5 24.03 21.68 9.39
C VAL A 5 24.52 21.15 10.73
N THR A 6 23.62 20.96 11.68
CA THR A 6 23.93 20.30 12.95
C THR A 6 24.33 18.86 12.62
N ASP A 7 25.50 18.45 13.08
CA ASP A 7 25.95 17.04 13.02
C ASP A 7 24.86 16.16 13.65
N PRO A 8 24.33 15.11 12.96
CA PRO A 8 23.27 14.25 13.48
C PRO A 8 23.60 13.67 14.86
N MET A 9 24.87 13.46 15.18
CA MET A 9 25.33 12.99 16.49
C MET A 9 25.20 14.03 17.63
N THR A 10 24.82 15.28 17.34
CA THR A 10 24.67 16.35 18.34
C THR A 10 23.23 16.73 18.65
N ASP A 11 22.21 16.15 17.96
CA ASP A 11 20.82 16.43 18.27
C ASP A 11 20.38 15.73 19.57
N ALA A 12 20.05 16.54 20.58
CA ALA A 12 19.67 16.03 21.90
C ALA A 12 18.38 15.18 21.86
N VAL A 13 17.47 15.45 20.92
CA VAL A 13 16.25 14.65 20.72
C VAL A 13 16.60 13.28 20.20
N LEU A 14 17.49 13.18 19.20
CA LEU A 14 17.95 11.90 18.69
C LEU A 14 18.71 11.11 19.77
N ALA A 15 19.62 11.75 20.51
CA ALA A 15 20.33 11.10 21.60
C ALA A 15 19.36 10.52 22.63
N HIS A 16 18.34 11.30 23.02
CA HIS A 16 17.29 10.84 23.93
C HIS A 16 16.51 9.65 23.35
N ALA A 17 16.10 9.70 22.08
CA ALA A 17 15.35 8.62 21.43
C ALA A 17 16.17 7.32 21.38
N LEU A 18 17.47 7.41 21.06
CA LEU A 18 18.38 6.25 21.01
C LEU A 18 18.61 5.65 22.41
N ASP A 19 18.75 6.48 23.45
CA ASP A 19 18.89 6.01 24.84
C ASP A 19 17.61 5.27 25.32
N HIS A 20 16.45 5.61 24.74
CA HIS A 20 15.16 5.00 25.08
C HIS A 20 14.73 3.85 24.12
N GLN A 21 15.60 3.47 23.17
CA GLN A 21 15.32 2.35 22.27
C GLN A 21 14.96 1.04 22.99
N PRO A 22 15.59 0.65 24.13
CA PRO A 22 15.15 -0.56 24.85
C PRO A 22 13.70 -0.49 25.33
N GLN A 23 13.23 0.69 25.76
CA GLN A 23 11.85 0.91 26.20
C GLN A 23 10.88 0.87 25.01
N LEU A 24 11.28 1.39 23.84
CA LEU A 24 10.53 1.26 22.59
C LEU A 24 10.33 -0.24 22.25
N ILE A 25 11.40 -1.03 22.28
CA ILE A 25 11.34 -2.48 21.97
C ILE A 25 10.38 -3.21 22.94
N GLU A 26 10.42 -2.93 24.21
CA GLU A 26 9.50 -3.56 25.19
C GLU A 26 8.04 -3.11 24.99
N ALA A 27 7.81 -1.85 24.66
CA ALA A 27 6.48 -1.35 24.32
C ALA A 27 5.95 -1.97 23.02
N LEU A 28 6.82 -2.16 22.00
CA LEU A 28 6.48 -2.86 20.78
C LEU A 28 6.11 -4.32 21.04
N LYS A 29 6.88 -5.03 21.86
CA LYS A 29 6.54 -6.42 22.29
C LYS A 29 5.17 -6.48 22.96
N THR A 30 4.88 -5.52 23.84
CA THR A 30 3.58 -5.42 24.52
C THR A 30 2.44 -5.18 23.52
N LEU A 31 2.66 -4.34 22.51
CA LEU A 31 1.65 -4.07 21.49
C LEU A 31 1.45 -5.27 20.54
N VAL A 32 2.52 -6.01 20.20
CA VAL A 32 2.43 -7.25 19.41
C VAL A 32 1.64 -8.32 20.16
N ALA A 33 1.74 -8.36 21.48
CA ALA A 33 0.98 -9.30 22.31
C ALA A 33 -0.55 -9.09 22.28
N CYS A 34 -1.02 -7.95 21.73
CA CYS A 34 -2.42 -7.73 21.41
C CYS A 34 -2.74 -8.29 20.02
N PRO A 35 -3.48 -9.40 19.88
CA PRO A 35 -3.83 -9.99 18.58
C PRO A 35 -4.91 -9.14 17.90
N SER A 36 -4.52 -7.99 17.38
CA SER A 36 -5.40 -7.03 16.73
C SER A 36 -5.73 -7.42 15.28
N VAL A 37 -6.27 -8.61 15.07
CA VAL A 37 -6.66 -9.13 13.76
C VAL A 37 -8.00 -8.52 13.36
N GLY A 38 -7.98 -7.47 12.52
CA GLY A 38 -9.17 -6.71 12.13
C GLY A 38 -10.21 -7.53 11.36
N ALA A 39 -9.76 -8.54 10.61
CA ALA A 39 -10.63 -9.42 9.83
C ALA A 39 -11.38 -10.47 10.66
N ASP A 40 -10.99 -10.72 11.92
CA ASP A 40 -11.59 -11.75 12.76
C ASP A 40 -12.39 -11.15 13.93
N PRO A 41 -13.73 -11.24 13.93
CA PRO A 41 -14.57 -10.76 15.03
C PRO A 41 -14.25 -11.41 16.39
N ALA A 42 -13.66 -12.62 16.42
CA ALA A 42 -13.24 -13.28 17.66
C ALA A 42 -12.05 -12.56 18.34
N MET A 43 -11.30 -11.76 17.59
CA MET A 43 -10.15 -10.99 18.07
C MET A 43 -10.53 -9.53 18.49
N ALA A 44 -11.80 -9.23 18.65
CA ALA A 44 -12.28 -7.89 19.05
C ALA A 44 -11.63 -7.36 20.34
N GLN A 45 -11.33 -8.24 21.33
CA GLN A 45 -10.62 -7.84 22.55
C GLN A 45 -9.18 -7.42 22.25
N GLY A 46 -8.46 -8.14 21.38
CA GLY A 46 -7.10 -7.78 20.97
C GLY A 46 -7.06 -6.43 20.23
N MET A 47 -8.09 -6.14 19.43
CA MET A 47 -8.27 -4.83 18.78
C MET A 47 -8.45 -3.71 19.83
N GLU A 48 -9.28 -3.95 20.85
CA GLU A 48 -9.51 -2.97 21.93
C GLU A 48 -8.26 -2.78 22.79
N ASP A 49 -7.56 -3.86 23.14
CA ASP A 49 -6.33 -3.80 23.94
C ASP A 49 -5.23 -3.00 23.20
N ALA A 50 -5.06 -3.22 21.89
CA ALA A 50 -4.12 -2.46 21.07
C ALA A 50 -4.48 -0.96 21.07
N ARG A 51 -5.77 -0.62 20.85
CA ARG A 51 -6.22 0.78 20.90
C ARG A 51 -5.90 1.43 22.24
N GLN A 52 -6.21 0.77 23.35
CA GLN A 52 -5.98 1.32 24.69
C GLN A 52 -4.50 1.58 24.97
N LEU A 53 -3.60 0.69 24.51
CA LEU A 53 -2.15 0.89 24.66
C LEU A 53 -1.67 2.11 23.86
N ILE A 54 -2.15 2.26 22.62
CA ILE A 54 -1.81 3.40 21.77
C ILE A 54 -2.37 4.69 22.33
N GLU A 55 -3.64 4.70 22.77
CA GLU A 55 -4.29 5.85 23.40
C GLU A 55 -3.55 6.30 24.67
N ALA A 56 -3.16 5.37 25.52
CA ALA A 56 -2.39 5.68 26.73
C ALA A 56 -1.02 6.32 26.40
N ARG A 57 -0.37 5.84 25.33
CA ARG A 57 0.90 6.41 24.86
C ARG A 57 0.71 7.83 24.31
N VAL A 58 -0.32 8.03 23.51
CA VAL A 58 -0.68 9.35 22.95
C VAL A 58 -1.01 10.34 24.05
N ASP A 59 -1.79 9.92 25.07
CA ASP A 59 -2.11 10.74 26.23
C ASP A 59 -0.85 11.12 27.05
N ALA A 60 0.08 10.16 27.23
CA ALA A 60 1.33 10.41 27.94
C ALA A 60 2.23 11.44 27.24
N MET A 61 2.14 11.57 25.91
CA MET A 61 2.83 12.60 25.14
C MET A 61 2.14 13.97 25.20
N GLY A 62 0.99 14.09 25.89
CA GLY A 62 0.24 15.33 26.04
C GLY A 62 -0.50 15.77 24.78
N PHE A 63 -0.81 14.84 23.88
CA PHE A 63 -1.74 15.11 22.80
C PHE A 63 -3.12 15.43 23.33
N GLN A 64 -3.82 16.32 22.66
CA GLN A 64 -5.14 16.82 23.05
C GLN A 64 -6.21 16.32 22.08
N ASN A 65 -7.47 16.58 22.42
CA ASN A 65 -8.63 16.28 21.56
C ASN A 65 -8.68 14.83 21.06
N ARG A 66 -8.21 13.86 21.89
CA ARG A 66 -8.22 12.45 21.52
C ARG A 66 -9.65 11.94 21.35
N GLN A 67 -9.91 11.33 20.22
CA GLN A 67 -11.20 10.79 19.82
C GLN A 67 -11.03 9.44 19.11
N ARG A 68 -12.06 8.62 19.18
CA ARG A 68 -12.23 7.44 18.31
C ARG A 68 -13.16 7.84 17.18
N LEU A 69 -12.63 7.90 15.97
CA LEU A 69 -13.36 8.33 14.77
C LEU A 69 -13.97 7.12 14.07
N THR A 70 -15.24 7.23 13.71
CA THR A 70 -15.97 6.27 12.89
C THR A 70 -16.67 7.00 11.74
N PRO A 71 -17.13 6.31 10.69
CA PRO A 71 -18.08 6.87 9.74
C PRO A 71 -19.34 7.38 10.43
N ALA A 72 -20.15 8.20 9.75
CA ALA A 72 -21.37 8.78 10.30
C ALA A 72 -22.39 7.75 10.80
N ASP A 73 -22.39 6.54 10.25
CA ASP A 73 -23.25 5.41 10.66
C ASP A 73 -22.67 4.60 11.83
N GLY A 74 -21.46 4.93 12.30
CA GLY A 74 -20.79 4.25 13.40
C GLY A 74 -20.25 2.86 13.05
N SER A 75 -20.17 2.51 11.77
CA SER A 75 -19.68 1.21 11.32
C SER A 75 -18.14 1.10 11.40
N GLY A 76 -17.63 -0.13 11.31
CA GLY A 76 -16.21 -0.45 11.21
C GLY A 76 -15.42 -0.30 12.51
N GLN A 77 -14.10 -0.47 12.39
CA GLN A 77 -13.19 -0.28 13.51
C GLN A 77 -12.84 1.20 13.66
N PRO A 78 -12.92 1.76 14.90
CA PRO A 78 -12.59 3.17 15.11
C PRO A 78 -11.13 3.47 14.82
N ALA A 79 -10.87 4.58 14.12
CA ALA A 79 -9.54 5.16 14.05
C ALA A 79 -9.26 6.04 15.29
N ILE A 80 -8.03 6.00 15.79
CA ILE A 80 -7.58 6.87 16.89
C ILE A 80 -7.15 8.20 16.28
N TYR A 81 -7.75 9.27 16.74
CA TYR A 81 -7.35 10.65 16.45
C TYR A 81 -6.83 11.33 17.71
N ALA A 82 -5.79 12.13 17.56
CA ALA A 82 -5.35 13.10 18.56
C ALA A 82 -4.53 14.20 17.89
N GLU A 83 -4.39 15.35 18.54
CA GLU A 83 -3.64 16.46 17.98
C GLU A 83 -2.72 17.14 19.00
N ARG A 84 -1.61 17.68 18.50
CA ARG A 84 -0.72 18.56 19.24
C ARG A 84 -0.35 19.77 18.38
N MET A 85 -0.98 20.92 18.70
CA MET A 85 -0.98 22.14 17.90
C MET A 85 -0.23 23.27 18.61
N ASP A 86 0.93 22.95 19.20
CA ASP A 86 1.73 23.87 20.02
C ASP A 86 2.91 24.52 19.27
N ALA A 87 2.92 24.42 17.92
CA ALA A 87 3.92 25.05 17.03
C ALA A 87 3.27 26.14 16.12
N PRO A 88 2.90 27.31 16.63
CA PRO A 88 2.19 28.33 15.86
C PRO A 88 2.96 28.76 14.60
N GLY A 89 2.26 28.83 13.45
CA GLY A 89 2.86 29.25 12.17
C GLY A 89 3.72 28.19 11.50
N LYS A 90 3.80 26.99 12.04
CA LYS A 90 4.47 25.83 11.44
C LYS A 90 3.47 24.94 10.68
N PRO A 91 3.95 24.12 9.72
CA PRO A 91 3.08 23.18 9.01
C PRO A 91 2.34 22.24 9.94
N VAL A 92 1.20 21.73 9.46
CA VAL A 92 0.36 20.71 10.11
C VAL A 92 0.52 19.41 9.35
N MET A 93 1.12 18.39 9.95
CA MET A 93 1.22 17.05 9.36
C MET A 93 0.18 16.12 9.96
N LEU A 94 -0.54 15.39 9.11
CA LEU A 94 -1.34 14.26 9.52
C LEU A 94 -0.43 13.02 9.51
N VAL A 95 -0.02 12.55 10.68
CA VAL A 95 0.79 11.33 10.83
C VAL A 95 -0.15 10.14 10.85
N TYR A 96 0.05 9.23 9.91
CA TYR A 96 -0.77 8.05 9.73
C TYR A 96 -0.02 6.77 10.09
N ALA A 97 -0.74 5.80 10.63
CA ALA A 97 -0.34 4.42 10.87
C ALA A 97 -1.60 3.55 11.02
N HIS A 98 -1.43 2.21 11.15
CA HIS A 98 -2.52 1.32 11.49
C HIS A 98 -2.16 0.35 12.62
N TYR A 99 -3.19 -0.13 13.35
CA TYR A 99 -3.00 -1.01 14.51
C TYR A 99 -3.55 -2.42 14.30
N ASP A 100 -4.35 -2.63 13.25
CA ASP A 100 -4.80 -3.96 12.86
C ASP A 100 -3.67 -4.74 12.16
N VAL A 101 -3.82 -6.05 12.14
CA VAL A 101 -2.84 -6.97 11.58
C VAL A 101 -3.54 -8.11 10.84
N GLN A 102 -2.83 -8.73 9.90
CA GLN A 102 -3.30 -9.93 9.20
C GLN A 102 -3.47 -11.13 10.15
N PRO A 103 -4.36 -12.09 9.81
CA PRO A 103 -4.41 -13.38 10.48
C PRO A 103 -3.05 -14.07 10.53
N SER A 104 -2.78 -14.79 11.60
CA SER A 104 -1.51 -15.53 11.78
C SER A 104 -1.46 -16.88 11.05
N ASP A 105 -2.58 -17.34 10.50
CA ASP A 105 -2.68 -18.65 9.86
C ASP A 105 -1.74 -18.84 8.65
N PRO A 106 -1.17 -20.05 8.47
CA PRO A 106 -1.27 -21.20 9.38
C PRO A 106 -0.24 -21.15 10.52
N GLU A 107 -0.69 -21.12 11.78
CA GLU A 107 0.16 -20.99 12.95
C GLU A 107 1.22 -22.11 13.07
N ALA A 108 0.93 -23.29 12.53
CA ALA A 108 1.87 -24.42 12.52
C ALA A 108 3.18 -24.14 11.74
N LYS A 109 3.23 -23.07 10.93
CA LYS A 109 4.43 -22.63 10.21
C LYS A 109 5.25 -21.59 10.95
N TRP A 110 4.78 -21.09 12.08
CA TRP A 110 5.53 -20.16 12.91
C TRP A 110 6.53 -20.92 13.78
N THR A 111 7.74 -20.39 13.87
CA THR A 111 8.81 -20.95 14.72
C THR A 111 8.59 -20.61 16.20
N THR A 112 7.98 -19.46 16.48
CA THR A 112 7.56 -18.98 17.79
C THR A 112 6.13 -18.46 17.70
N PRO A 113 5.35 -18.43 18.79
CA PRO A 113 3.97 -17.95 18.73
C PRO A 113 3.86 -16.55 18.10
N PRO A 114 2.90 -16.31 17.18
CA PRO A 114 2.84 -15.07 16.39
C PRO A 114 2.62 -13.81 17.22
N PHE A 115 1.99 -13.91 18.38
CA PHE A 115 1.71 -12.81 19.30
C PHE A 115 2.61 -12.82 20.56
N GLU A 116 3.75 -13.52 20.50
CA GLU A 116 4.82 -13.50 21.52
C GLU A 116 6.11 -13.01 20.86
N ALA A 117 6.28 -11.69 20.79
CA ALA A 117 7.41 -11.08 20.08
C ALA A 117 8.75 -11.63 20.59
N THR A 118 9.47 -12.33 19.72
CA THR A 118 10.69 -13.07 20.06
C THR A 118 11.89 -12.54 19.30
N GLU A 119 12.94 -12.16 20.04
CA GLU A 119 14.19 -11.68 19.44
C GLU A 119 15.10 -12.84 19.03
N ARG A 120 15.59 -12.82 17.79
CA ARG A 120 16.59 -13.75 17.26
C ARG A 120 17.41 -13.05 16.16
N ASP A 121 18.72 -13.21 16.21
CA ASP A 121 19.65 -12.77 15.16
C ASP A 121 19.45 -11.29 14.72
N GLY A 122 19.22 -10.39 15.69
CA GLY A 122 19.02 -8.97 15.43
C GLY A 122 17.66 -8.63 14.79
N ARG A 123 16.70 -9.58 14.88
CA ARG A 123 15.33 -9.43 14.38
C ARG A 123 14.34 -9.72 15.51
N LEU A 124 13.25 -9.02 15.50
CA LEU A 124 12.12 -9.26 16.39
C LEU A 124 10.98 -9.88 15.58
N TYR A 125 10.57 -11.08 15.93
CA TYR A 125 9.55 -11.88 15.22
C TYR A 125 8.20 -11.77 15.89
N GLY A 126 7.14 -11.50 15.12
CA GLY A 126 5.77 -11.44 15.60
C GLY A 126 4.83 -10.94 14.48
N ARG A 127 3.54 -11.27 14.56
CA ARG A 127 2.55 -10.78 13.60
C ARG A 127 2.27 -9.28 13.82
N GLY A 128 2.29 -8.51 12.73
CA GLY A 128 2.07 -7.07 12.74
C GLY A 128 3.27 -6.28 13.26
N ILE A 129 4.42 -6.94 13.47
CA ILE A 129 5.59 -6.27 14.04
C ILE A 129 6.29 -5.37 13.04
N SER A 130 6.25 -5.70 11.76
CA SER A 130 6.77 -4.91 10.66
C SER A 130 5.66 -4.15 9.92
N ASP A 131 4.47 -4.72 9.91
CA ASP A 131 3.28 -4.17 9.26
C ASP A 131 2.12 -4.00 10.28
N ASP A 132 1.94 -2.84 10.94
CA ASP A 132 2.70 -1.59 10.91
C ASP A 132 3.17 -1.16 12.33
N LYS A 133 3.05 -2.07 13.34
CA LYS A 133 3.31 -1.71 14.76
C LYS A 133 4.73 -1.18 15.00
N GLY A 134 5.75 -1.75 14.33
CA GLY A 134 7.14 -1.32 14.47
C GLY A 134 7.38 0.10 13.92
N PRO A 135 7.07 0.38 12.67
CA PRO A 135 7.18 1.73 12.09
C PRO A 135 6.32 2.77 12.82
N MET A 136 5.08 2.42 13.19
CA MET A 136 4.23 3.28 14.03
C MET A 136 4.93 3.64 15.33
N MET A 137 5.56 2.68 16.01
CA MET A 137 6.25 2.94 17.28
C MET A 137 7.47 3.83 17.09
N ILE A 138 8.21 3.73 15.98
CA ILE A 138 9.30 4.66 15.65
C ILE A 138 8.77 6.09 15.54
N ALA A 139 7.68 6.29 14.80
CA ALA A 139 7.06 7.61 14.66
C ALA A 139 6.62 8.17 16.03
N LEU A 140 5.89 7.38 16.82
CA LEU A 140 5.40 7.81 18.13
C LEU A 140 6.53 8.10 19.13
N ASP A 141 7.60 7.28 19.13
CA ASP A 141 8.74 7.50 20.03
C ASP A 141 9.58 8.71 19.64
N THR A 142 9.67 9.00 18.35
CA THR A 142 10.28 10.26 17.90
C THR A 142 9.50 11.46 18.42
N LEU A 143 8.17 11.45 18.30
CA LEU A 143 7.32 12.52 18.85
C LEU A 143 7.49 12.62 20.37
N ALA A 144 7.53 11.50 21.09
CA ALA A 144 7.76 11.46 22.52
C ALA A 144 9.12 12.07 22.92
N ALA A 145 10.17 11.80 22.15
CA ALA A 145 11.51 12.36 22.41
C ALA A 145 11.53 13.89 22.26
N PHE A 146 10.89 14.46 21.24
CA PHE A 146 10.74 15.90 21.11
C PHE A 146 10.05 16.51 22.34
N VAL A 147 8.94 15.89 22.77
CA VAL A 147 8.21 16.38 23.95
C VAL A 147 9.05 16.27 25.21
N ALA A 148 9.80 15.18 25.40
CA ALA A 148 10.63 14.98 26.58
C ALA A 148 11.80 15.97 26.66
N VAL A 149 12.43 16.28 25.51
CA VAL A 149 13.63 17.12 25.47
C VAL A 149 13.29 18.60 25.32
N GLU A 150 12.35 18.95 24.44
CA GLU A 150 12.04 20.35 24.09
C GLU A 150 10.71 20.85 24.69
N GLY A 151 9.92 19.95 25.32
CA GLY A 151 8.61 20.28 25.88
C GLY A 151 7.52 20.48 24.84
N ARG A 152 7.85 20.43 23.55
CA ARG A 152 6.94 20.69 22.43
C ARG A 152 7.39 19.92 21.17
N LEU A 153 6.48 19.82 20.19
CA LEU A 153 6.83 19.38 18.85
C LEU A 153 7.38 20.53 18.00
N PRO A 154 8.27 20.26 17.01
CA PRO A 154 8.79 21.29 16.11
C PRO A 154 7.76 21.77 15.09
N ILE A 155 6.71 20.98 14.83
CA ILE A 155 5.59 21.23 13.91
C ILE A 155 4.26 20.90 14.59
N ASN A 156 3.15 21.26 13.98
CA ASN A 156 1.84 20.81 14.40
C ASN A 156 1.58 19.40 13.89
N VAL A 157 1.10 18.51 14.76
CA VAL A 157 0.85 17.11 14.42
C VAL A 157 -0.57 16.72 14.78
N LYS A 158 -1.25 16.09 13.82
CA LYS A 158 -2.47 15.31 14.00
C LYS A 158 -2.14 13.85 13.78
N LEU A 159 -2.63 12.97 14.61
CA LEU A 159 -2.50 11.51 14.47
C LEU A 159 -3.80 10.93 13.91
N LEU A 160 -3.68 10.01 12.98
CA LEU A 160 -4.77 9.16 12.50
C LEU A 160 -4.22 7.72 12.43
N ILE A 161 -4.63 6.89 13.40
CA ILE A 161 -4.18 5.50 13.48
C ILE A 161 -5.41 4.61 13.30
N GLU A 162 -5.54 3.98 12.13
CA GLU A 162 -6.72 3.19 11.77
C GLU A 162 -6.64 1.72 12.19
N GLY A 163 -7.74 1.00 12.06
CA GLY A 163 -7.87 -0.40 12.46
C GLY A 163 -8.48 -1.31 11.41
N GLU A 164 -8.44 -0.95 10.14
CA GLU A 164 -8.99 -1.72 9.03
C GLU A 164 -8.10 -1.69 7.77
N GLU A 165 -6.83 -1.26 7.88
CA GLU A 165 -5.92 -1.20 6.73
C GLU A 165 -5.80 -2.57 6.07
N GLU A 166 -5.59 -3.60 6.86
CA GLU A 166 -5.38 -4.97 6.43
C GLU A 166 -6.61 -5.65 5.78
N THR A 167 -7.75 -4.99 5.85
CA THR A 167 -8.98 -5.38 5.14
C THR A 167 -9.33 -4.43 3.99
N GLY A 168 -8.41 -3.51 3.63
CA GLY A 168 -8.53 -2.54 2.56
C GLY A 168 -9.25 -1.26 2.95
N SER A 169 -9.20 -0.88 4.23
CA SER A 169 -9.71 0.39 4.78
C SER A 169 -11.17 0.70 4.40
N PRO A 170 -12.13 -0.24 4.56
CA PRO A 170 -13.50 -0.04 4.08
C PRO A 170 -14.20 1.16 4.75
N SER A 171 -13.89 1.45 6.00
CA SER A 171 -14.49 2.57 6.76
C SER A 171 -13.74 3.89 6.59
N LEU A 172 -12.48 3.88 6.15
CA LEU A 172 -11.63 5.06 6.05
C LEU A 172 -12.26 6.17 5.21
N PRO A 173 -12.81 5.93 3.99
CA PRO A 173 -13.45 6.99 3.22
C PRO A 173 -14.57 7.70 3.99
N GLY A 174 -15.39 6.96 4.73
CA GLY A 174 -16.46 7.50 5.58
C GLY A 174 -15.93 8.29 6.79
N ILE A 175 -14.87 7.81 7.43
CA ILE A 175 -14.17 8.52 8.52
C ILE A 175 -13.64 9.86 8.01
N LEU A 176 -12.86 9.84 6.92
CA LEU A 176 -12.26 11.05 6.35
C LEU A 176 -13.33 12.05 5.90
N GLN A 177 -14.42 11.60 5.30
CA GLN A 177 -15.52 12.46 4.88
C GLN A 177 -16.26 13.09 6.07
N THR A 178 -16.57 12.30 7.10
CA THR A 178 -17.30 12.74 8.29
C THR A 178 -16.50 13.74 9.12
N HIS A 179 -15.18 13.55 9.18
CA HIS A 179 -14.28 14.33 10.05
C HIS A 179 -13.31 15.23 9.27
N ARG A 180 -13.66 15.61 8.03
CA ARG A 180 -12.80 16.35 7.12
C ARG A 180 -12.16 17.61 7.73
N ASP A 181 -12.95 18.41 8.41
CA ASP A 181 -12.46 19.66 9.03
C ASP A 181 -11.49 19.37 10.18
N LEU A 182 -11.75 18.32 10.96
CA LEU A 182 -10.89 17.88 12.04
C LEU A 182 -9.54 17.39 11.51
N LEU A 183 -9.55 16.68 10.38
CA LEU A 183 -8.38 16.08 9.75
C LEU A 183 -7.64 17.02 8.79
N ALA A 184 -8.09 18.28 8.64
CA ALA A 184 -7.42 19.25 7.78
C ALA A 184 -5.94 19.39 8.17
N ALA A 185 -5.04 19.23 7.20
CA ALA A 185 -3.59 19.28 7.36
C ALA A 185 -2.92 19.83 6.09
N ASP A 186 -1.61 19.92 6.08
CA ASP A 186 -0.84 20.34 4.91
C ASP A 186 -0.46 19.16 4.01
N ALA A 187 -0.14 18.02 4.61
CA ALA A 187 0.14 16.76 3.95
C ALA A 187 0.03 15.59 4.94
N VAL A 188 0.12 14.36 4.44
CA VAL A 188 0.17 13.14 5.24
C VAL A 188 1.57 12.56 5.25
N LEU A 189 2.10 12.30 6.46
CA LEU A 189 3.33 11.57 6.69
C LEU A 189 2.97 10.20 7.26
N SER A 190 3.11 9.16 6.45
CA SER A 190 2.72 7.81 6.84
C SER A 190 3.89 7.04 7.44
N GLY A 191 3.69 6.44 8.62
CA GLY A 191 4.60 5.45 9.18
C GLY A 191 4.52 4.12 8.46
N ASP A 192 3.36 3.80 7.90
CA ASP A 192 3.11 2.59 7.13
C ASP A 192 3.85 2.58 5.78
N GLY A 193 4.04 1.37 5.25
CA GLY A 193 4.73 1.07 4.00
C GLY A 193 6.04 0.32 4.20
N ALA A 194 6.77 0.08 3.12
CA ALA A 194 8.03 -0.62 3.17
C ALA A 194 9.08 0.00 2.26
N ARG A 195 10.32 0.03 2.73
CA ARG A 195 11.48 0.27 1.88
C ARG A 195 11.71 -0.95 0.98
N TRP A 196 12.14 -0.70 -0.23
CA TRP A 196 12.20 -1.74 -1.27
C TRP A 196 13.20 -2.85 -0.96
N ARG A 197 14.42 -2.49 -0.53
CA ARG A 197 15.52 -3.43 -0.28
C ARG A 197 16.37 -2.97 0.91
N PRO A 198 16.95 -3.90 1.69
CA PRO A 198 17.75 -3.52 2.86
C PRO A 198 19.10 -2.89 2.51
N ASP A 199 19.62 -3.12 1.31
CA ASP A 199 20.92 -2.63 0.82
C ASP A 199 20.82 -1.30 0.06
N LEU A 200 19.61 -0.74 -0.09
CA LEU A 200 19.37 0.50 -0.82
C LEU A 200 18.62 1.52 0.02
N VAL A 201 19.10 2.73 0.02
CA VAL A 201 18.32 3.86 0.54
C VAL A 201 17.33 4.27 -0.54
N ALA A 202 16.06 4.07 -0.26
CA ALA A 202 15.00 4.34 -1.22
C ALA A 202 13.75 4.87 -0.52
N LEU A 203 13.00 5.71 -1.22
CA LEU A 203 11.70 6.22 -0.81
C LEU A 203 10.64 5.81 -1.83
N ASN A 204 9.52 5.28 -1.33
CA ASN A 204 8.39 4.96 -2.18
C ASN A 204 7.64 6.25 -2.56
N VAL A 205 7.53 6.49 -3.87
CA VAL A 205 6.88 7.69 -4.41
C VAL A 205 5.56 7.40 -5.13
N GLY A 206 5.09 6.15 -5.12
CA GLY A 206 3.82 5.82 -5.74
C GLY A 206 3.47 4.33 -5.73
N SER A 207 2.21 4.05 -5.97
CA SER A 207 1.63 2.71 -6.02
C SER A 207 0.72 2.55 -7.22
N ARG A 208 0.52 1.30 -7.67
CA ARG A 208 -0.48 1.01 -8.70
C ARG A 208 -1.88 0.91 -8.09
N GLY A 209 -2.89 1.24 -8.90
CA GLY A 209 -4.27 0.94 -8.61
C GLY A 209 -4.62 -0.52 -8.95
N ASN A 210 -5.83 -0.91 -8.64
CA ASN A 210 -6.38 -2.19 -9.05
C ASN A 210 -7.85 -2.05 -9.48
N ALA A 211 -8.28 -2.96 -10.34
CA ALA A 211 -9.68 -3.26 -10.61
C ALA A 211 -9.79 -4.72 -11.04
N GLY A 212 -10.94 -5.32 -10.87
CA GLY A 212 -11.12 -6.71 -11.31
C GLY A 212 -12.59 -7.08 -11.45
N PHE A 213 -12.86 -8.11 -12.25
CA PHE A 213 -14.19 -8.65 -12.43
C PHE A 213 -14.13 -10.11 -12.91
N GLU A 214 -15.27 -10.77 -12.84
CA GLU A 214 -15.45 -12.12 -13.35
C GLU A 214 -16.43 -12.10 -14.53
N ILE A 215 -16.20 -12.99 -15.50
CA ILE A 215 -17.03 -13.13 -16.68
C ILE A 215 -17.54 -14.55 -16.83
N ARG A 216 -18.73 -14.67 -17.36
CA ARG A 216 -19.35 -15.91 -17.81
C ARG A 216 -19.70 -15.78 -19.29
N VAL A 217 -19.26 -16.74 -20.08
CA VAL A 217 -19.66 -16.93 -21.48
C VAL A 217 -20.58 -18.13 -21.55
N GLN A 218 -21.77 -17.95 -22.11
CA GLN A 218 -22.77 -19.02 -22.27
C GLN A 218 -23.15 -19.15 -23.73
N THR A 219 -23.22 -20.40 -24.23
CA THR A 219 -23.59 -20.72 -25.63
C THR A 219 -24.77 -21.69 -25.77
N ALA A 220 -25.23 -22.26 -24.65
CA ALA A 220 -26.38 -23.15 -24.62
C ALA A 220 -27.09 -23.09 -23.26
N ALA A 221 -28.31 -23.58 -23.18
CA ALA A 221 -29.08 -23.65 -21.92
C ALA A 221 -28.59 -24.80 -21.00
N GLN A 222 -27.93 -25.81 -21.54
CA GLN A 222 -27.42 -26.98 -20.80
C GLN A 222 -26.26 -27.62 -21.55
N ASP A 223 -25.48 -28.45 -20.87
CA ASP A 223 -24.43 -29.27 -21.46
C ASP A 223 -24.98 -30.14 -22.61
N LEU A 224 -24.20 -30.24 -23.69
CA LEU A 224 -24.62 -30.93 -24.90
C LEU A 224 -23.70 -32.09 -25.23
N HIS A 225 -24.22 -33.15 -25.84
CA HIS A 225 -23.40 -34.27 -26.34
C HIS A 225 -22.58 -33.84 -27.56
N SER A 226 -21.21 -33.84 -27.46
CA SER A 226 -20.33 -33.36 -28.51
C SER A 226 -20.45 -34.10 -29.84
N GLY A 227 -20.79 -35.40 -29.82
CA GLY A 227 -21.02 -36.19 -31.04
C GLY A 227 -22.34 -35.85 -31.74
N ARG A 228 -23.26 -35.13 -31.11
CA ARG A 228 -24.53 -34.70 -31.70
C ARG A 228 -24.56 -33.24 -32.12
N TYR A 229 -23.81 -32.42 -31.37
CA TYR A 229 -23.88 -30.95 -31.50
C TYR A 229 -22.52 -30.32 -31.88
N GLY A 230 -21.41 -31.11 -31.89
CA GLY A 230 -20.11 -30.62 -32.33
C GLY A 230 -20.16 -30.13 -33.77
N GLY A 231 -19.61 -28.95 -34.01
CA GLY A 231 -19.58 -28.29 -35.32
C GLY A 231 -20.85 -27.50 -35.68
N ILE A 232 -21.95 -27.61 -34.89
CA ILE A 232 -23.21 -26.87 -35.12
C ILE A 232 -23.62 -25.97 -33.97
N VAL A 233 -22.95 -26.09 -32.81
CA VAL A 233 -23.11 -25.20 -31.65
C VAL A 233 -21.77 -24.67 -31.23
N ALA A 234 -21.69 -23.40 -30.89
CA ALA A 234 -20.46 -22.77 -30.37
C ALA A 234 -20.05 -23.42 -29.05
N ASN A 235 -18.74 -23.67 -28.89
CA ASN A 235 -18.18 -24.12 -27.62
C ASN A 235 -17.78 -22.91 -26.78
N PRO A 236 -18.29 -22.71 -25.56
CA PRO A 236 -18.03 -21.54 -24.74
C PRO A 236 -16.55 -21.44 -24.35
N LEU A 237 -15.82 -22.56 -24.25
CA LEU A 237 -14.36 -22.54 -24.00
C LEU A 237 -13.59 -21.98 -25.20
N HIS A 238 -13.98 -22.29 -26.44
CA HIS A 238 -13.39 -21.69 -27.63
C HIS A 238 -13.67 -20.19 -27.71
N VAL A 239 -14.92 -19.79 -27.47
CA VAL A 239 -15.33 -18.39 -27.45
C VAL A 239 -14.53 -17.63 -26.38
N LEU A 240 -14.51 -18.14 -25.14
CA LEU A 240 -13.79 -17.52 -24.04
C LEU A 240 -12.28 -17.40 -24.35
N SER A 241 -11.67 -18.46 -24.90
CA SER A 241 -10.25 -18.42 -25.28
C SER A 241 -9.94 -17.33 -26.31
N THR A 242 -10.83 -17.15 -27.29
CA THR A 242 -10.71 -16.10 -28.31
C THR A 242 -10.86 -14.71 -27.69
N LEU A 243 -11.83 -14.52 -26.81
CA LEU A 243 -12.05 -13.26 -26.10
C LEU A 243 -10.81 -12.89 -25.25
N ILE A 244 -10.28 -13.83 -24.49
CA ILE A 244 -9.07 -13.60 -23.67
C ILE A 244 -7.86 -13.30 -24.58
N ALA A 245 -7.66 -14.04 -25.66
CA ALA A 245 -6.55 -13.80 -26.60
C ALA A 245 -6.66 -12.42 -27.28
N SER A 246 -7.86 -11.86 -27.42
CA SER A 246 -8.05 -10.53 -28.02
C SER A 246 -7.68 -9.36 -27.10
N LEU A 247 -7.43 -9.61 -25.82
CA LEU A 247 -7.13 -8.56 -24.83
C LEU A 247 -5.71 -7.98 -24.98
N HIS A 248 -4.79 -8.71 -25.65
CA HIS A 248 -3.43 -8.22 -25.87
C HIS A 248 -3.06 -8.32 -27.36
N ASP A 249 -2.28 -7.34 -27.81
CA ASP A 249 -1.69 -7.37 -29.14
C ASP A 249 -0.31 -8.07 -29.15
N ALA A 250 0.30 -8.17 -30.32
CA ALA A 250 1.61 -8.82 -30.50
C ALA A 250 2.78 -8.05 -29.83
N GLN A 251 2.58 -6.81 -29.42
CA GLN A 251 3.53 -5.96 -28.71
C GLN A 251 3.34 -6.00 -27.19
N GLY A 252 2.33 -6.74 -26.72
CA GLY A 252 2.00 -6.85 -25.31
C GLY A 252 1.15 -5.69 -24.78
N HIS A 253 0.64 -4.80 -25.65
CA HIS A 253 -0.33 -3.77 -25.26
C HIS A 253 -1.71 -4.39 -25.02
N ILE A 254 -2.45 -3.81 -24.09
CA ILE A 254 -3.86 -4.14 -23.88
C ILE A 254 -4.68 -3.55 -25.03
N ALA A 255 -5.30 -4.40 -25.82
CA ALA A 255 -5.96 -4.02 -27.06
C ALA A 255 -7.36 -3.41 -26.88
N ALA A 256 -7.81 -3.18 -25.65
CA ALA A 256 -9.12 -2.58 -25.35
C ALA A 256 -9.09 -1.06 -25.59
N PRO A 257 -9.85 -0.50 -26.54
CA PRO A 257 -9.91 0.94 -26.78
C PRO A 257 -10.34 1.69 -25.53
N GLY A 258 -9.63 2.78 -25.18
CA GLY A 258 -9.88 3.59 -23.99
C GLY A 258 -9.23 3.04 -22.70
N PHE A 259 -8.60 1.86 -22.72
CA PHE A 259 -7.94 1.32 -21.55
C PHE A 259 -6.76 2.20 -21.07
N TYR A 260 -6.04 2.82 -22.00
CA TYR A 260 -4.90 3.70 -21.71
C TYR A 260 -5.29 5.17 -21.50
N ASP A 261 -6.57 5.48 -21.41
CA ASP A 261 -7.01 6.87 -21.17
C ASP A 261 -6.47 7.34 -19.80
N GLY A 262 -5.77 8.47 -19.81
CA GLY A 262 -5.12 9.05 -18.64
C GLY A 262 -3.71 8.51 -18.34
N VAL A 263 -3.24 7.47 -19.03
CA VAL A 263 -1.86 6.96 -18.88
C VAL A 263 -0.87 7.94 -19.49
N ALA A 264 0.03 8.48 -18.67
CA ALA A 264 1.12 9.30 -19.14
C ALA A 264 2.31 8.43 -19.60
N GLU A 265 2.98 8.86 -20.67
CA GLU A 265 4.28 8.28 -21.01
C GLU A 265 5.34 8.71 -20.00
N PRO A 266 6.24 7.79 -19.57
CA PRO A 266 7.35 8.15 -18.70
C PRO A 266 8.21 9.26 -19.35
N THR A 267 8.47 10.31 -18.59
CA THR A 267 9.40 11.37 -19.00
C THR A 267 10.84 10.83 -19.05
N ASN A 268 11.72 11.52 -19.77
CA ASN A 268 13.13 11.15 -19.79
C ASN A 268 13.74 11.16 -18.37
N ALA A 269 13.36 12.11 -17.53
CA ALA A 269 13.84 12.18 -16.15
C ALA A 269 13.39 10.96 -15.33
N GLU A 270 12.15 10.52 -15.46
CA GLU A 270 11.65 9.31 -14.78
C GLU A 270 12.34 8.04 -15.30
N ARG A 271 12.60 7.96 -16.64
CA ARG A 271 13.36 6.85 -17.21
C ARG A 271 14.80 6.82 -16.68
N ASP A 272 15.46 7.97 -16.57
CA ASP A 272 16.80 8.08 -16.02
C ASP A 272 16.83 7.72 -14.52
N GLU A 273 15.84 8.16 -13.73
CA GLU A 273 15.68 7.78 -12.32
C GLU A 273 15.50 6.26 -12.16
N ILE A 274 14.67 5.62 -12.98
CA ILE A 274 14.43 4.17 -12.96
C ILE A 274 15.69 3.41 -13.41
N ALA A 275 16.37 3.89 -14.44
CA ALA A 275 17.60 3.26 -14.96
C ALA A 275 18.77 3.34 -13.96
N ALA A 276 18.77 4.33 -13.06
CA ALA A 276 19.77 4.45 -12.00
C ALA A 276 19.59 3.42 -10.87
N ILE A 277 18.44 2.73 -10.81
CA ILE A 277 18.16 1.72 -9.78
C ILE A 277 18.95 0.45 -10.09
N PRO A 278 19.77 -0.06 -9.16
CA PRO A 278 20.52 -1.28 -9.36
C PRO A 278 19.59 -2.50 -9.31
N TYR A 279 19.04 -2.89 -10.47
CA TYR A 279 18.17 -4.03 -10.64
C TYR A 279 18.81 -5.05 -11.57
N ASP A 280 19.20 -6.20 -11.02
CA ASP A 280 19.71 -7.34 -11.78
C ASP A 280 18.55 -8.20 -12.28
N GLU A 281 18.14 -7.92 -13.52
CA GLU A 281 17.01 -8.59 -14.17
C GLU A 281 17.25 -10.11 -14.30
N ASP A 282 18.44 -10.52 -14.71
CA ASP A 282 18.76 -11.93 -14.92
C ASP A 282 18.65 -12.72 -13.62
N THR A 283 19.23 -12.20 -12.53
CA THR A 283 19.14 -12.81 -11.20
C THR A 283 17.70 -12.83 -10.69
N ALA A 284 16.94 -11.75 -10.86
CA ALA A 284 15.56 -11.64 -10.39
C ALA A 284 14.66 -12.67 -11.10
N PHE A 285 14.75 -12.79 -12.44
CA PHE A 285 13.94 -13.75 -13.18
C PHE A 285 14.40 -15.20 -12.98
N ALA A 286 15.69 -15.45 -12.82
CA ALA A 286 16.20 -16.78 -12.48
C ALA A 286 15.67 -17.25 -11.12
N ALA A 287 15.58 -16.38 -10.13
CA ALA A 287 15.08 -16.71 -8.80
C ALA A 287 13.63 -17.22 -8.79
N ILE A 288 12.80 -16.74 -9.74
CA ILE A 288 11.40 -17.15 -9.87
C ILE A 288 11.16 -18.14 -11.03
N GLY A 289 12.22 -18.55 -11.74
CA GLY A 289 12.14 -19.50 -12.87
C GLY A 289 11.36 -18.97 -14.07
N ALA A 290 11.36 -17.64 -14.29
CA ALA A 290 10.62 -16.99 -15.38
C ALA A 290 11.55 -16.34 -16.40
N GLN A 291 10.98 -15.78 -17.47
CA GLN A 291 11.65 -14.94 -18.44
C GLN A 291 10.95 -13.58 -18.51
N PRO A 292 11.66 -12.48 -18.80
CA PRO A 292 11.06 -11.17 -18.97
C PRO A 292 9.96 -11.18 -20.04
N HIS A 293 8.82 -10.58 -19.72
CA HIS A 293 7.68 -10.44 -20.62
C HIS A 293 6.96 -9.11 -20.36
N GLY A 294 6.17 -8.66 -21.31
CA GLY A 294 5.27 -7.51 -21.19
C GLY A 294 5.40 -6.53 -22.35
N GLU A 295 4.87 -5.34 -22.15
CA GLU A 295 4.74 -4.28 -23.16
C GLU A 295 6.09 -3.88 -23.76
N ALA A 296 6.19 -3.86 -25.08
CA ALA A 296 7.42 -3.51 -25.79
C ALA A 296 7.79 -2.03 -25.61
N GLY A 297 9.09 -1.73 -25.61
CA GLY A 297 9.60 -0.36 -25.49
C GLY A 297 9.81 0.15 -24.07
N TYR A 298 9.60 -0.70 -23.07
CA TYR A 298 9.78 -0.36 -21.65
C TYR A 298 10.71 -1.37 -20.96
N SER A 299 11.52 -0.89 -20.02
CA SER A 299 12.31 -1.74 -19.13
C SER A 299 11.39 -2.51 -18.16
N THR A 300 11.94 -3.52 -17.48
CA THR A 300 11.18 -4.33 -16.51
C THR A 300 10.61 -3.49 -15.37
N LEU A 301 11.37 -2.55 -14.82
CA LEU A 301 10.88 -1.68 -13.76
C LEU A 301 9.87 -0.66 -14.28
N GLU A 302 10.03 -0.13 -15.50
CA GLU A 302 9.00 0.73 -16.12
C GLU A 302 7.68 -0.04 -16.32
N ARG A 303 7.72 -1.29 -16.80
CA ARG A 303 6.52 -2.14 -16.90
C ARG A 303 5.88 -2.39 -15.56
N LEU A 304 6.68 -2.69 -14.54
CA LEU A 304 6.19 -2.98 -13.20
C LEU A 304 5.52 -1.77 -12.54
N TRP A 305 6.02 -0.56 -12.77
CA TRP A 305 5.64 0.62 -11.99
C TRP A 305 4.86 1.67 -12.76
N MET A 306 5.04 1.76 -14.08
CA MET A 306 4.52 2.87 -14.89
C MET A 306 3.59 2.41 -16.02
N ARG A 307 3.45 1.09 -16.21
CA ARG A 307 2.54 0.56 -17.22
C ARG A 307 1.42 -0.24 -16.58
N PRO A 308 0.18 -0.08 -17.06
CA PRO A 308 -0.94 -0.88 -16.58
C PRO A 308 -0.83 -2.32 -17.07
N THR A 309 -1.44 -3.25 -16.33
CA THR A 309 -1.51 -4.67 -16.73
C THR A 309 -2.94 -5.18 -16.67
N LEU A 310 -3.21 -6.22 -17.43
CA LEU A 310 -4.44 -6.98 -17.41
C LEU A 310 -4.09 -8.48 -17.37
N ASP A 311 -4.42 -9.14 -16.29
CA ASP A 311 -4.06 -10.52 -16.02
C ASP A 311 -5.28 -11.42 -15.89
N VAL A 312 -5.14 -12.68 -16.33
CA VAL A 312 -6.12 -13.74 -16.13
C VAL A 312 -5.73 -14.55 -14.91
N ASN A 313 -6.47 -14.39 -13.82
CA ASN A 313 -6.20 -15.10 -12.56
C ASN A 313 -6.76 -16.51 -12.51
N GLY A 314 -7.73 -16.81 -13.36
CA GLY A 314 -8.36 -18.12 -13.46
C GLY A 314 -9.23 -18.21 -14.69
N MET A 315 -9.28 -19.39 -15.27
CA MET A 315 -10.15 -19.71 -16.40
C MET A 315 -10.63 -21.15 -16.24
N TRP A 316 -11.94 -21.40 -16.36
CA TRP A 316 -12.49 -22.73 -16.16
C TRP A 316 -13.80 -22.94 -16.95
N GLY A 317 -14.17 -24.21 -17.08
CA GLY A 317 -15.38 -24.68 -17.74
C GLY A 317 -15.20 -26.11 -18.23
N GLY A 318 -16.28 -26.73 -18.68
CA GLY A 318 -16.25 -28.09 -19.19
C GLY A 318 -15.98 -29.16 -18.11
N TYR A 319 -15.58 -30.35 -18.56
CA TYR A 319 -15.34 -31.47 -17.68
C TYR A 319 -13.87 -31.52 -17.22
N THR A 320 -13.68 -31.50 -15.92
CA THR A 320 -12.34 -31.54 -15.28
C THR A 320 -12.11 -32.79 -14.41
N GLY A 321 -13.07 -33.75 -14.41
CA GLY A 321 -12.95 -35.01 -13.69
C GLY A 321 -12.01 -36.01 -14.36
N ALA A 322 -11.79 -37.17 -13.73
CA ALA A 322 -10.96 -38.21 -14.25
C ALA A 322 -11.55 -38.83 -15.53
N GLY A 323 -10.70 -39.18 -16.49
CA GLY A 323 -11.08 -39.73 -17.78
C GLY A 323 -11.57 -38.66 -18.77
N SER A 324 -12.39 -39.03 -19.76
CA SER A 324 -12.95 -38.14 -20.76
C SER A 324 -14.49 -38.14 -20.73
N LYS A 325 -15.06 -36.98 -21.03
CA LYS A 325 -16.52 -36.83 -21.20
C LYS A 325 -16.79 -36.19 -22.57
N THR A 326 -17.61 -36.83 -23.40
CA THR A 326 -17.96 -36.33 -24.75
C THR A 326 -19.01 -35.22 -24.65
N VAL A 327 -18.63 -34.08 -24.12
CA VAL A 327 -19.51 -32.95 -23.80
C VAL A 327 -19.04 -31.66 -24.47
N ILE A 328 -19.99 -30.81 -24.86
CA ILE A 328 -19.80 -29.38 -25.04
C ILE A 328 -20.44 -28.74 -23.80
N ALA A 329 -19.65 -28.08 -22.98
CA ALA A 329 -20.18 -27.32 -21.85
C ALA A 329 -21.14 -26.23 -22.36
N ASN A 330 -22.11 -25.87 -21.54
CA ASN A 330 -23.00 -24.76 -21.86
C ASN A 330 -22.38 -23.39 -21.51
N GLU A 331 -21.38 -23.35 -20.60
CA GLU A 331 -20.78 -22.13 -20.10
C GLU A 331 -19.28 -22.29 -19.78
N ALA A 332 -18.57 -21.16 -19.76
CA ALA A 332 -17.17 -21.04 -19.36
C ALA A 332 -16.96 -19.71 -18.65
N PHE A 333 -15.95 -19.64 -17.78
CA PHE A 333 -15.69 -18.53 -16.87
C PHE A 333 -14.25 -18.06 -16.91
N ALA A 334 -14.02 -16.78 -16.64
CA ALA A 334 -12.70 -16.24 -16.34
C ALA A 334 -12.74 -15.17 -15.25
N LYS A 335 -11.63 -15.04 -14.54
CA LYS A 335 -11.34 -13.98 -13.56
C LYS A 335 -10.25 -13.10 -14.12
N LEU A 336 -10.51 -11.80 -14.14
CA LEU A 336 -9.62 -10.80 -14.70
C LEU A 336 -9.25 -9.78 -13.61
N THR A 337 -7.98 -9.39 -13.56
CA THR A 337 -7.52 -8.28 -12.73
C THR A 337 -6.66 -7.35 -13.54
N MET A 338 -6.77 -6.07 -13.22
CA MET A 338 -5.98 -5.00 -13.81
C MET A 338 -5.14 -4.36 -12.73
N ARG A 339 -3.88 -4.04 -13.04
CA ARG A 339 -3.09 -3.09 -12.28
C ARG A 339 -3.05 -1.80 -13.07
N LEU A 340 -3.41 -0.71 -12.42
CA LEU A 340 -3.58 0.60 -13.04
C LEU A 340 -2.46 1.54 -12.61
N VAL A 341 -2.21 2.58 -13.40
CA VAL A 341 -1.17 3.59 -13.11
C VAL A 341 -1.81 4.95 -12.86
N PRO A 342 -1.09 5.91 -12.25
CA PRO A 342 -1.62 7.25 -11.99
C PRO A 342 -2.23 7.89 -13.24
N GLY A 343 -3.38 8.54 -13.06
CA GLY A 343 -4.16 9.15 -14.13
C GLY A 343 -5.27 8.26 -14.71
N GLN A 344 -5.24 6.94 -14.48
CA GLN A 344 -6.33 6.06 -14.89
C GLN A 344 -7.48 6.04 -13.88
N ASP A 345 -8.69 6.11 -14.39
CA ASP A 345 -9.92 5.85 -13.63
C ASP A 345 -10.21 4.33 -13.64
N PRO A 346 -10.27 3.65 -12.47
CA PRO A 346 -10.46 2.21 -12.41
C PRO A 346 -11.77 1.73 -13.04
N GLN A 347 -12.85 2.50 -12.89
CA GLN A 347 -14.15 2.16 -13.46
C GLN A 347 -14.13 2.27 -14.98
N ARG A 348 -13.53 3.34 -15.53
CA ARG A 348 -13.38 3.51 -16.98
C ARG A 348 -12.50 2.44 -17.61
N ALA A 349 -11.38 2.11 -16.97
CA ALA A 349 -10.51 1.03 -17.44
C ALA A 349 -11.24 -0.33 -17.50
N LYS A 350 -12.02 -0.65 -16.47
CA LYS A 350 -12.87 -1.84 -16.43
C LYS A 350 -13.93 -1.82 -17.54
N GLU A 351 -14.62 -0.70 -17.72
CA GLU A 351 -15.63 -0.53 -18.77
C GLU A 351 -15.03 -0.69 -20.17
N ALA A 352 -13.82 -0.17 -20.42
CA ALA A 352 -13.13 -0.34 -21.69
C ALA A 352 -12.89 -1.82 -22.02
N VAL A 353 -12.42 -2.61 -21.03
CA VAL A 353 -12.23 -4.06 -21.20
C VAL A 353 -13.56 -4.78 -21.46
N ILE A 354 -14.62 -4.47 -20.70
CA ILE A 354 -15.95 -5.08 -20.87
C ILE A 354 -16.51 -4.76 -22.26
N GLN A 355 -16.39 -3.52 -22.72
CA GLN A 355 -16.83 -3.10 -24.05
C GLN A 355 -16.04 -3.82 -25.16
N HIS A 356 -14.73 -3.97 -25.01
CA HIS A 356 -13.89 -4.71 -25.95
C HIS A 356 -14.35 -6.17 -26.05
N LEU A 357 -14.52 -6.85 -24.91
CA LEU A 357 -15.01 -8.23 -24.88
C LEU A 357 -16.40 -8.37 -25.54
N GLY A 358 -17.28 -7.43 -25.27
CA GLY A 358 -18.62 -7.40 -25.90
C GLY A 358 -18.56 -7.20 -27.42
N ALA A 359 -17.63 -6.36 -27.90
CA ALA A 359 -17.45 -6.13 -29.35
C ALA A 359 -16.86 -7.33 -30.08
N GLN A 360 -16.10 -8.20 -29.40
CA GLN A 360 -15.52 -9.42 -29.95
C GLN A 360 -16.42 -10.66 -29.76
N LEU A 361 -17.52 -10.50 -29.04
CA LEU A 361 -18.44 -11.61 -28.73
C LEU A 361 -19.18 -12.06 -30.00
N PRO A 362 -19.13 -13.36 -30.39
CA PRO A 362 -19.91 -13.85 -31.50
C PRO A 362 -21.44 -13.89 -31.15
N PRO A 363 -22.33 -13.77 -32.16
CA PRO A 363 -23.78 -13.68 -31.92
C PRO A 363 -24.39 -14.95 -31.29
N GLU A 364 -23.69 -16.09 -31.34
CA GLU A 364 -24.11 -17.37 -30.74
C GLU A 364 -23.84 -17.48 -29.25
N ALA A 365 -23.16 -16.47 -28.65
CA ALA A 365 -22.81 -16.47 -27.24
C ALA A 365 -23.35 -15.26 -26.49
N THR A 366 -23.53 -15.43 -25.19
CA THR A 366 -23.81 -14.32 -24.26
C THR A 366 -22.65 -14.13 -23.31
N LEU A 367 -22.37 -12.87 -22.96
CA LEU A 367 -21.37 -12.47 -21.98
C LEU A 367 -22.06 -11.84 -20.78
N GLU A 368 -21.78 -12.32 -19.60
CA GLU A 368 -22.25 -11.77 -18.34
C GLU A 368 -21.08 -11.43 -17.41
N ILE A 369 -21.18 -10.30 -16.73
CA ILE A 369 -20.26 -9.93 -15.67
C ILE A 369 -20.82 -10.49 -14.36
N THR A 370 -20.13 -11.47 -13.76
CA THR A 370 -20.66 -12.25 -12.62
C THR A 370 -20.06 -11.85 -11.28
N GLY A 371 -19.03 -11.03 -11.26
CA GLY A 371 -18.37 -10.55 -10.03
C GLY A 371 -17.75 -9.20 -10.23
N ASP A 372 -17.70 -8.43 -9.15
CA ASP A 372 -16.91 -7.19 -9.03
C ASP A 372 -15.98 -7.35 -7.84
N ARG A 373 -14.67 -7.10 -8.02
CA ARG A 373 -13.65 -7.35 -7.01
C ARG A 373 -13.12 -6.09 -6.34
N GLY A 374 -13.94 -5.06 -6.32
CA GLY A 374 -13.53 -3.77 -5.80
C GLY A 374 -12.50 -3.09 -6.71
N GLN A 375 -12.18 -1.88 -6.37
CA GLN A 375 -11.26 -1.06 -7.14
C GLN A 375 -10.57 -0.05 -6.24
N ALA A 376 -9.31 0.28 -6.56
CA ALA A 376 -8.55 1.36 -5.95
C ALA A 376 -7.79 2.11 -7.04
N GLY A 377 -7.77 3.43 -6.95
CA GLY A 377 -6.95 4.26 -7.83
C GLY A 377 -5.46 4.05 -7.59
N ALA A 378 -4.66 4.38 -8.59
CA ALA A 378 -3.23 4.50 -8.44
C ALA A 378 -2.87 5.87 -7.85
N TYR A 379 -1.73 5.95 -7.20
CA TYR A 379 -1.25 7.20 -6.61
C TYR A 379 0.23 7.41 -6.91
N ALA A 380 0.62 8.68 -7.09
CA ALA A 380 2.01 9.10 -7.11
C ALA A 380 2.13 10.49 -6.47
N VAL A 381 3.12 10.64 -5.60
CA VAL A 381 3.48 11.94 -5.03
C VAL A 381 4.02 12.84 -6.14
N PRO A 382 3.57 14.10 -6.26
CA PRO A 382 4.16 15.06 -7.21
C PRO A 382 5.68 15.18 -6.98
N ALA A 383 6.44 15.17 -8.06
CA ALA A 383 7.91 15.10 -8.01
C ALA A 383 8.56 16.30 -7.28
N ASP A 384 7.87 17.44 -7.26
CA ASP A 384 8.28 18.70 -6.63
C ASP A 384 7.55 18.97 -5.30
N HIS A 385 6.84 17.96 -4.74
CA HIS A 385 6.14 18.11 -3.46
C HIS A 385 7.12 18.41 -2.31
N PRO A 386 6.89 19.46 -1.48
CA PRO A 386 7.84 19.87 -0.45
C PRO A 386 8.13 18.78 0.58
N LEU A 387 7.10 17.99 1.00
CA LEU A 387 7.30 16.87 1.93
C LEU A 387 8.17 15.77 1.32
N LEU A 388 8.04 15.49 0.01
CA LEU A 388 8.91 14.53 -0.68
C LEU A 388 10.36 15.01 -0.66
N GLY A 389 10.59 16.30 -0.94
CA GLY A 389 11.91 16.92 -0.86
C GLY A 389 12.52 16.82 0.54
N ALA A 390 11.72 17.07 1.60
CA ALA A 390 12.14 16.92 2.99
C ALA A 390 12.53 15.48 3.34
N ALA A 391 11.72 14.50 2.90
CA ALA A 391 11.95 13.08 3.16
C ALA A 391 13.24 12.58 2.46
N MET A 392 13.43 12.93 1.19
CA MET A 392 14.66 12.61 0.45
C MET A 392 15.89 13.21 1.13
N ALA A 393 15.85 14.49 1.48
CA ALA A 393 16.96 15.18 2.14
C ALA A 393 17.23 14.65 3.56
N ALA A 394 16.20 14.21 4.30
CA ALA A 394 16.38 13.57 5.61
C ALA A 394 17.09 12.22 5.49
N LEU A 395 16.69 11.39 4.53
CA LEU A 395 17.36 10.11 4.27
C LEU A 395 18.80 10.31 3.79
N GLU A 396 19.05 11.27 2.89
CA GLU A 396 20.41 11.58 2.44
C GLU A 396 21.30 12.03 3.60
N HIS A 397 20.79 12.92 4.47
CA HIS A 397 21.53 13.41 5.62
C HIS A 397 21.88 12.30 6.62
N THR A 398 20.93 11.42 6.94
CA THR A 398 21.11 10.39 7.96
C THR A 398 21.90 9.18 7.47
N THR A 399 21.90 8.92 6.16
CA THR A 399 22.58 7.74 5.58
C THR A 399 23.87 8.09 4.82
N GLY A 400 24.05 9.35 4.44
CA GLY A 400 25.14 9.78 3.55
C GLY A 400 25.00 9.32 2.11
N GLN A 401 23.84 8.78 1.72
CA GLN A 401 23.53 8.26 0.38
C GLN A 401 22.36 9.02 -0.22
N VAL A 402 22.42 9.34 -1.51
CA VAL A 402 21.28 9.92 -2.24
C VAL A 402 20.19 8.85 -2.38
N PRO A 403 19.00 9.08 -1.81
CA PRO A 403 17.95 8.07 -1.87
C PRO A 403 17.41 7.89 -3.29
N LEU A 404 17.06 6.65 -3.62
CA LEU A 404 16.39 6.32 -4.87
C LEU A 404 14.87 6.48 -4.74
N LYS A 405 14.23 6.95 -5.80
CA LYS A 405 12.76 6.95 -5.89
C LYS A 405 12.30 5.62 -6.46
N VAL A 406 11.54 4.87 -5.68
CA VAL A 406 10.96 3.57 -6.08
C VAL A 406 9.43 3.65 -6.06
N ARG A 407 8.76 2.70 -6.71
CA ARG A 407 7.31 2.58 -6.67
C ARG A 407 6.90 1.17 -6.23
N ILE A 408 5.71 1.04 -5.68
CA ILE A 408 5.14 -0.26 -5.32
C ILE A 408 4.30 -0.76 -6.50
N GLY A 409 4.59 -1.97 -6.96
CA GLY A 409 3.80 -2.65 -7.98
C GLY A 409 2.41 -3.11 -7.50
N ALA A 410 2.19 -3.13 -6.20
CA ALA A 410 0.91 -3.39 -5.55
C ALA A 410 0.09 -2.10 -5.35
N SER A 411 -1.14 -2.22 -4.85
CA SER A 411 -2.02 -1.11 -4.53
C SER A 411 -1.92 -0.79 -3.04
N LEU A 412 -1.92 0.50 -2.72
CA LEU A 412 -2.02 1.06 -1.37
C LEU A 412 -3.28 1.92 -1.30
N PRO A 413 -4.39 1.40 -0.79
CA PRO A 413 -5.67 2.11 -0.79
C PRO A 413 -5.61 3.46 -0.06
N LEU A 414 -4.88 3.54 1.05
CA LEU A 414 -4.70 4.75 1.85
C LEU A 414 -4.38 5.99 0.99
N THR A 415 -3.34 5.92 0.17
CA THR A 415 -2.81 7.09 -0.55
C THR A 415 -3.82 7.67 -1.52
N GLU A 416 -4.56 6.82 -2.24
CA GLU A 416 -5.65 7.23 -3.13
C GLU A 416 -6.84 7.78 -2.36
N ILE A 417 -7.27 7.10 -1.30
CA ILE A 417 -8.41 7.50 -0.48
C ILE A 417 -8.17 8.87 0.14
N VAL A 418 -6.99 9.10 0.72
CA VAL A 418 -6.60 10.39 1.30
C VAL A 418 -6.58 11.49 0.25
N SER A 419 -5.95 11.25 -0.90
CA SER A 419 -5.90 12.21 -2.01
C SER A 419 -7.30 12.56 -2.50
N ARG A 420 -8.14 11.58 -2.74
CA ARG A 420 -9.50 11.78 -3.25
C ARG A 420 -10.44 12.44 -2.23
N VAL A 421 -10.36 12.08 -0.95
CA VAL A 421 -11.32 12.54 0.08
C VAL A 421 -10.85 13.82 0.76
N LEU A 422 -9.59 13.91 1.16
CA LEU A 422 -9.04 15.08 1.84
C LEU A 422 -8.36 16.08 0.90
N GLY A 423 -7.97 15.66 -0.29
CA GLY A 423 -7.17 16.46 -1.22
C GLY A 423 -5.73 16.66 -0.74
N LEU A 424 -5.19 15.70 0.01
CA LEU A 424 -3.84 15.74 0.56
C LEU A 424 -2.94 14.69 -0.10
N ASP A 425 -1.68 15.04 -0.30
CA ASP A 425 -0.66 14.11 -0.73
C ASP A 425 -0.03 13.36 0.46
N THR A 426 0.32 12.09 0.24
CA THR A 426 0.90 11.20 1.25
C THR A 426 2.33 10.83 0.89
N VAL A 427 3.27 11.01 1.81
CA VAL A 427 4.62 10.46 1.73
C VAL A 427 4.73 9.29 2.70
N MET A 428 5.07 8.11 2.16
CA MET A 428 5.31 6.89 2.93
C MET A 428 6.74 6.93 3.49
N PHE A 429 6.89 7.11 4.81
CA PHE A 429 8.17 7.26 5.49
C PHE A 429 8.39 6.16 6.51
N SER A 430 8.26 4.93 6.04
CA SER A 430 8.38 3.70 6.82
C SER A 430 9.82 3.20 6.89
N PHE A 431 10.11 2.46 7.96
CA PHE A 431 11.40 1.77 8.15
C PHE A 431 11.25 0.25 8.18
N ALA A 432 10.08 -0.29 7.86
CA ALA A 432 9.90 -1.68 7.48
C ALA A 432 10.59 -1.98 6.13
N LEU A 433 10.87 -3.25 5.87
CA LEU A 433 11.52 -3.72 4.64
C LEU A 433 10.67 -4.79 3.96
N SER A 434 10.58 -4.75 2.64
CA SER A 434 9.72 -5.64 1.85
C SER A 434 10.05 -7.14 1.98
N ASP A 435 11.22 -7.49 2.51
CA ASP A 435 11.66 -8.87 2.76
C ASP A 435 11.39 -9.36 4.21
N GLU A 436 10.59 -8.63 4.98
CA GLU A 436 10.27 -8.93 6.39
C GLU A 436 9.06 -9.88 6.56
N ASN A 437 8.72 -10.63 5.53
CA ASN A 437 7.65 -11.64 5.50
C ASN A 437 6.26 -11.09 5.86
N PHE A 438 5.91 -9.90 5.35
CA PHE A 438 4.56 -9.37 5.50
C PHE A 438 3.51 -10.40 5.08
N HIS A 439 2.39 -10.49 5.82
CA HIS A 439 1.28 -11.39 5.59
C HIS A 439 1.66 -12.89 5.57
N ALA A 440 2.89 -13.25 5.97
CA ALA A 440 3.38 -14.62 6.00
C ALA A 440 3.79 -15.04 7.42
N PRO A 441 3.89 -16.36 7.71
CA PRO A 441 4.47 -16.85 8.96
C PRO A 441 5.92 -16.39 9.14
N ASN A 442 6.30 -16.18 10.40
CA ASN A 442 7.61 -15.66 10.80
C ASN A 442 7.89 -14.24 10.25
N GLU A 443 6.86 -13.40 10.18
CA GLU A 443 7.02 -11.96 10.03
C GLU A 443 8.01 -11.45 11.09
N PHE A 444 8.88 -10.52 10.68
CA PHE A 444 9.89 -9.97 11.57
C PHE A 444 10.18 -8.51 11.26
N PHE A 445 10.69 -7.79 12.24
CA PHE A 445 11.19 -6.44 12.10
C PHE A 445 12.68 -6.40 12.47
N ARG A 446 13.52 -5.75 11.67
CA ARG A 446 14.95 -5.62 11.97
C ARG A 446 15.17 -4.60 13.07
N LEU A 447 15.89 -5.00 14.12
CA LEU A 447 16.23 -4.08 15.20
C LEU A 447 17.14 -2.93 14.74
N SER A 448 17.91 -3.13 13.66
CA SER A 448 18.69 -2.04 13.02
C SER A 448 17.84 -0.98 12.35
N SER A 449 16.58 -1.28 11.97
CA SER A 449 15.66 -0.29 11.42
C SER A 449 15.20 0.75 12.44
N ILE A 450 15.27 0.44 13.74
CA ILE A 450 14.84 1.34 14.80
C ILE A 450 15.74 2.59 14.90
N PRO A 451 17.07 2.49 15.13
CA PRO A 451 17.91 3.68 15.19
C PRO A 451 17.94 4.47 13.87
N ASP A 452 17.92 3.78 12.72
CA ASP A 452 17.84 4.44 11.42
C ASP A 452 16.54 5.23 11.27
N GLY A 453 15.42 4.64 11.70
CA GLY A 453 14.11 5.27 11.67
C GLY A 453 14.02 6.46 12.61
N LEU A 454 14.48 6.32 13.84
CA LEU A 454 14.49 7.42 14.81
C LEU A 454 15.30 8.61 14.28
N ALA A 455 16.48 8.36 13.71
CA ALA A 455 17.32 9.43 13.14
C ALA A 455 16.60 10.14 11.97
N ALA A 456 16.04 9.38 11.06
CA ALA A 456 15.36 9.96 9.90
C ALA A 456 14.07 10.69 10.27
N TRP A 457 13.28 10.17 11.24
CA TRP A 457 12.08 10.84 11.73
C TRP A 457 12.39 12.15 12.49
N VAL A 458 13.44 12.19 13.29
CA VAL A 458 13.91 13.43 13.91
C VAL A 458 14.29 14.45 12.84
N GLU A 459 15.08 14.04 11.86
CA GLU A 459 15.56 14.92 10.80
C GLU A 459 14.43 15.43 9.90
N ILE A 460 13.48 14.59 9.49
CA ILE A 460 12.38 15.06 8.64
C ILE A 460 11.49 16.06 9.38
N LEU A 461 11.21 15.86 10.67
CA LEU A 461 10.41 16.80 11.46
C LEU A 461 11.13 18.15 11.63
N ARG A 462 12.47 18.16 11.78
CA ARG A 462 13.29 19.39 11.78
C ARG A 462 13.15 20.13 10.44
N ARG A 463 13.30 19.42 9.33
CA ARG A 463 13.22 20.01 7.98
C ARG A 463 11.82 20.58 7.70
N ILE A 464 10.76 19.87 8.05
CA ILE A 464 9.39 20.37 7.91
C ILE A 464 9.19 21.63 8.78
N ALA A 465 9.79 21.69 9.96
CA ALA A 465 9.69 22.87 10.83
C ALA A 465 10.31 24.14 10.23
N ASP A 466 11.25 24.00 9.29
CA ASP A 466 11.87 25.14 8.60
C ASP A 466 11.10 25.57 7.35
N MET A 467 10.02 24.85 6.97
CA MET A 467 9.21 25.17 5.81
C MET A 467 8.13 26.21 6.13
N ASP A 468 7.79 27.01 5.13
CA ASP A 468 6.59 27.85 5.14
C ASP A 468 5.37 26.96 4.83
N PRO A 469 4.31 26.97 5.66
CA PRO A 469 3.06 26.25 5.36
C PRO A 469 2.47 26.61 4.00
N ALA A 470 2.73 27.80 3.49
CA ALA A 470 2.28 28.23 2.16
C ALA A 470 2.88 27.39 1.02
N ALA A 471 4.04 26.74 1.23
CA ALA A 471 4.65 25.88 0.24
C ALA A 471 3.78 24.65 -0.10
N PHE A 472 2.90 24.23 0.81
CA PHE A 472 1.99 23.09 0.60
C PHE A 472 0.68 23.48 -0.13
N ALA A 473 0.37 24.78 -0.23
CA ALA A 473 -0.90 25.23 -0.81
C ALA A 473 -1.15 24.74 -2.25
N PRO A 474 -0.15 24.68 -3.17
CA PRO A 474 -0.34 24.17 -4.53
C PRO A 474 -0.74 22.69 -4.60
N TYR A 475 -0.47 21.92 -3.55
CA TYR A 475 -0.65 20.45 -3.48
C TYR A 475 -1.90 20.05 -2.70
N ARG A 476 -2.74 20.99 -2.30
CA ARG A 476 -4.05 20.72 -1.72
C ARG A 476 -5.09 20.72 -2.82
N HIS A 477 -5.58 19.54 -3.18
CA HIS A 477 -6.58 19.34 -4.22
C HIS A 477 -7.97 19.37 -3.58
N MET A 478 -8.69 20.51 -3.67
CA MET A 478 -10.08 20.61 -3.21
C MET A 478 -11.07 20.30 -4.33
#